data_01bdbdebe111909073d660c62825053e
#
_entry.id   01bdbdebe111909073d660c62825053e
#
_cell.length_a   1.000
_cell.length_b   1.000
_cell.length_c   1.000
_cell.angle_alpha   90.00
_cell.angle_beta   90.00
_cell.angle_gamma   90.00
#
_symmetry.space_group_name_H-M   'P 1'
#
loop_
_entity.id
_entity.type
_entity.pdbx_description
1 polymer ?
#
loop_
_entity_poly.entity_id
_entity_poly.type
_entity_poly.pdbx_seq_one_letter_code
_entity_poly.pdbx_strand_id
1 'polypeptide(L)'
;MTTSALFLGACGFGGGDDDNAEGAGLNPGDYTVATNEGVSDSVVVNGTIEPIRSVNISTSVQSEVEQVAVKAGDRVQPQQFLASMNSEQLERQLEIQQKQQANAQADAQAQVDQARAALNAHQESVNNGTNEAIRAAQAQVNQAQAAYDAAVAANGGARIVNRGIAAVERVAGGISSDLGIRTAPPAPPAAPEAPAAPEAPAMPGQPGQPGQPSQPGTPGELSPEQLAQLTGESAAGGAGAGGAGGGAAVGPGMSVEEASAALQDAKAALAAAQSAAAQEGNQLQAQLDSAIRQAETAQLGDGDGTLEYQVRESTIYAPMAGLVTSVDVREGDIPQGKLLTIADDSRLVIRTDVRESDVPNIKEGDRVEFTTTATGKNTFKGRATRIAPASDSVASGNQNPMQGMPQQGNNKSNEVTFPVEIEVTGDKEGLLLGGSARAEIITAEAKDALNVPLDAVYGEDSDKKVLVLATDGDDATSGTVEERSVKTGASNDVDVAVTSGELKPGDIVINWPEEYQDRVGENVEITDPNFNPDQVREAREKKERTTATVTVTSTRRAAEGQQ
;
A
#
# COMPACT_ATOMS: atom_id res chain seq x y z
N MET A 1 13.03 -58.20 -34.70
CA MET A 1 12.61 -59.48 -35.30
C MET A 1 11.46 -59.99 -34.45
N THR A 2 10.24 -59.81 -34.92
CA THR A 2 9.10 -60.72 -34.77
C THR A 2 7.93 -60.12 -35.53
N THR A 3 7.43 -60.90 -36.37
CA THR A 3 6.63 -60.69 -37.56
C THR A 3 5.18 -60.36 -37.25
N SER A 4 4.66 -59.32 -37.94
CA SER A 4 3.24 -59.06 -38.14
C SER A 4 2.59 -60.15 -39.00
N ALA A 5 1.46 -60.63 -38.58
CA ALA A 5 0.55 -61.40 -39.45
C ALA A 5 -0.73 -60.60 -39.69
N LEU A 6 -0.84 -60.05 -40.88
CA LEU A 6 -2.09 -59.57 -41.45
C LEU A 6 -2.99 -60.78 -41.77
N PHE A 7 -4.24 -60.78 -41.29
CA PHE A 7 -5.29 -61.60 -41.84
C PHE A 7 -6.25 -60.72 -42.66
N LEU A 8 -6.14 -60.81 -43.97
CA LEU A 8 -7.19 -60.46 -44.91
C LEU A 8 -8.16 -61.65 -45.01
N GLY A 9 -9.39 -61.44 -44.57
CA GLY A 9 -10.51 -62.37 -44.82
C GLY A 9 -11.38 -61.74 -45.92
N ALA A 10 -11.50 -62.48 -47.02
CA ALA A 10 -12.12 -62.06 -48.26
C ALA A 10 -13.63 -62.13 -48.22
N CYS A 11 -14.26 -61.27 -49.00
CA CYS A 11 -15.64 -61.14 -49.42
C CYS A 11 -16.28 -62.44 -49.83
N GLY A 12 -17.46 -62.69 -49.29
CA GLY A 12 -18.44 -63.59 -49.91
C GLY A 12 -19.65 -62.76 -50.34
N PHE A 13 -19.76 -62.56 -51.63
CA PHE A 13 -20.93 -61.98 -52.30
C PHE A 13 -21.93 -63.18 -52.46
N GLY A 14 -23.09 -63.12 -51.80
CA GLY A 14 -24.17 -64.01 -52.02
C GLY A 14 -25.47 -63.26 -51.97
N GLY A 15 -26.03 -62.90 -53.11
CA GLY A 15 -27.38 -62.37 -53.20
C GLY A 15 -28.43 -63.35 -52.79
N GLY A 16 -29.37 -62.85 -52.04
CA GLY A 16 -30.63 -63.50 -51.74
C GLY A 16 -31.58 -62.35 -51.41
N ASP A 17 -32.45 -62.04 -52.35
CA ASP A 17 -33.68 -61.29 -52.12
C ASP A 17 -34.58 -62.18 -51.19
N ASP A 18 -34.65 -61.81 -49.97
CA ASP A 18 -35.73 -62.13 -49.07
C ASP A 18 -36.28 -60.84 -48.48
N ASP A 19 -37.38 -60.38 -49.09
CA ASP A 19 -38.32 -59.44 -48.45
C ASP A 19 -38.88 -60.13 -47.19
N ASN A 20 -38.15 -60.00 -46.09
CA ASN A 20 -38.66 -60.24 -44.76
C ASN A 20 -38.47 -58.98 -43.97
N ALA A 21 -39.44 -58.07 -43.99
CA ALA A 21 -39.61 -56.97 -43.07
C ALA A 21 -39.89 -57.53 -41.67
N GLU A 22 -38.94 -58.27 -41.11
CA GLU A 22 -38.90 -58.56 -39.67
C GLU A 22 -38.39 -57.27 -38.97
N GLY A 23 -39.28 -56.66 -38.20
CA GLY A 23 -39.04 -55.40 -37.47
C GLY A 23 -37.72 -55.45 -36.70
N ALA A 24 -36.79 -54.63 -37.16
CA ALA A 24 -35.53 -54.42 -36.45
C ALA A 24 -35.83 -54.01 -35.00
N GLY A 25 -35.54 -54.90 -34.06
CA GLY A 25 -35.65 -54.64 -32.64
C GLY A 25 -34.54 -53.63 -32.19
N LEU A 26 -34.60 -53.19 -30.96
CA LEU A 26 -33.56 -52.39 -30.34
C LEU A 26 -32.33 -53.25 -30.03
N ASN A 27 -31.22 -52.95 -30.67
CA ASN A 27 -29.96 -53.66 -30.46
C ASN A 27 -29.19 -53.13 -29.25
N PRO A 28 -28.13 -53.82 -28.81
CA PRO A 28 -27.25 -53.30 -27.79
C PRO A 28 -26.68 -51.91 -28.16
N GLY A 29 -26.94 -50.89 -27.33
CA GLY A 29 -26.51 -49.52 -27.57
C GLY A 29 -27.58 -48.60 -28.14
N ASP A 30 -28.72 -49.13 -28.68
CA ASP A 30 -29.80 -48.31 -29.22
C ASP A 30 -30.70 -47.73 -28.13
N TYR A 31 -30.55 -48.15 -26.89
CA TYR A 31 -31.39 -47.71 -25.78
C TYR A 31 -30.60 -47.48 -24.49
N THR A 32 -31.14 -46.67 -23.60
CA THR A 32 -30.65 -46.43 -22.24
C THR A 32 -31.84 -46.36 -21.28
N VAL A 33 -31.67 -46.89 -20.08
CA VAL A 33 -32.68 -46.79 -19.01
C VAL A 33 -32.51 -45.46 -18.29
N ALA A 34 -33.54 -44.62 -18.28
CA ALA A 34 -33.51 -43.34 -17.58
C ALA A 34 -33.37 -43.58 -16.07
N THR A 35 -32.25 -43.14 -15.51
CA THR A 35 -31.94 -43.30 -14.09
C THR A 35 -31.93 -41.95 -13.38
N ASN A 36 -32.14 -41.96 -12.06
CA ASN A 36 -32.12 -40.74 -11.25
C ASN A 36 -30.74 -40.57 -10.61
N GLU A 37 -29.68 -40.54 -11.43
CA GLU A 37 -28.30 -40.44 -10.96
C GLU A 37 -27.77 -38.99 -10.97
N GLY A 38 -28.53 -38.08 -11.56
CA GLY A 38 -28.12 -36.72 -11.75
C GLY A 38 -27.04 -36.57 -12.83
N VAL A 39 -26.89 -35.37 -13.33
CA VAL A 39 -25.86 -35.01 -14.32
C VAL A 39 -25.07 -33.84 -13.80
N SER A 40 -23.76 -33.92 -13.89
CA SER A 40 -22.87 -32.79 -13.62
C SER A 40 -21.96 -32.55 -14.80
N ASP A 41 -21.77 -31.28 -15.11
CA ASP A 41 -20.73 -30.81 -16.02
C ASP A 41 -19.59 -30.23 -15.19
N SER A 42 -18.36 -30.49 -15.60
CA SER A 42 -17.20 -30.04 -14.86
C SER A 42 -16.01 -29.74 -15.75
N VAL A 43 -15.25 -28.73 -15.35
CA VAL A 43 -13.97 -28.37 -15.97
C VAL A 43 -12.83 -28.86 -15.07
N VAL A 44 -11.99 -29.73 -15.60
CA VAL A 44 -10.84 -30.29 -14.87
C VAL A 44 -9.59 -29.46 -15.16
N VAL A 45 -8.99 -28.92 -14.10
CA VAL A 45 -7.81 -28.05 -14.17
C VAL A 45 -6.74 -28.49 -13.19
N ASN A 46 -5.49 -28.13 -13.49
CA ASN A 46 -4.38 -28.33 -12.59
C ASN A 46 -3.92 -26.96 -12.05
N GLY A 47 -3.72 -26.86 -10.76
CA GLY A 47 -3.31 -25.63 -10.11
C GLY A 47 -2.29 -25.86 -9.01
N THR A 48 -1.88 -24.79 -8.37
CA THR A 48 -0.96 -24.78 -7.25
C THR A 48 -1.64 -24.22 -6.01
N ILE A 49 -1.42 -24.86 -4.87
CA ILE A 49 -1.95 -24.41 -3.58
C ILE A 49 -1.05 -23.28 -3.07
N GLU A 50 -1.63 -22.10 -2.92
CA GLU A 50 -0.95 -20.91 -2.45
C GLU A 50 -1.61 -20.35 -1.19
N PRO A 51 -0.87 -19.61 -0.36
CA PRO A 51 -1.46 -18.86 0.73
C PRO A 51 -2.22 -17.67 0.15
N ILE A 52 -3.27 -17.22 0.83
CA ILE A 52 -4.03 -16.04 0.39
C ILE A 52 -3.17 -14.79 0.34
N ARG A 53 -2.15 -14.74 1.18
CA ARG A 53 -1.19 -13.64 1.25
C ARG A 53 0.19 -14.16 1.61
N SER A 54 1.19 -13.63 0.95
CA SER A 54 2.59 -13.79 1.35
C SER A 54 3.25 -12.42 1.46
N VAL A 55 4.14 -12.26 2.43
CA VAL A 55 4.92 -11.05 2.64
C VAL A 55 6.39 -11.40 2.58
N ASN A 56 7.11 -10.76 1.68
CA ASN A 56 8.57 -10.82 1.62
C ASN A 56 9.12 -9.79 2.60
N ILE A 57 9.86 -10.24 3.57
CA ILE A 57 10.58 -9.38 4.51
C ILE A 57 11.91 -9.05 3.89
N SER A 58 12.16 -7.77 3.69
CA SER A 58 13.41 -7.23 3.15
C SER A 58 13.98 -6.18 4.07
N THR A 59 15.26 -5.92 3.96
CA THR A 59 15.94 -4.86 4.69
C THR A 59 16.61 -3.90 3.71
N SER A 60 16.66 -2.63 4.12
CA SER A 60 17.48 -1.59 3.45
C SER A 60 18.86 -1.45 4.10
N VAL A 61 19.05 -2.08 5.26
CA VAL A 61 20.31 -2.02 6.02
C VAL A 61 21.31 -2.98 5.41
N GLN A 62 22.46 -2.46 4.96
CA GLN A 62 23.56 -3.23 4.41
C GLN A 62 24.60 -3.52 5.51
N SER A 63 24.25 -4.42 6.40
CA SER A 63 25.15 -4.90 7.44
C SER A 63 25.04 -6.42 7.57
N GLU A 64 25.97 -7.02 8.28
CA GLU A 64 26.02 -8.46 8.54
C GLU A 64 24.82 -8.89 9.40
N VAL A 65 24.21 -10.03 9.07
CA VAL A 65 23.17 -10.65 9.88
C VAL A 65 23.80 -11.21 11.15
N GLU A 66 23.44 -10.67 12.29
CA GLU A 66 23.94 -11.09 13.60
C GLU A 66 23.26 -12.38 14.08
N GLN A 67 21.94 -12.45 13.94
CA GLN A 67 21.14 -13.59 14.39
C GLN A 67 19.93 -13.82 13.51
N VAL A 68 19.61 -15.11 13.28
CA VAL A 68 18.34 -15.56 12.67
C VAL A 68 17.64 -16.49 13.63
N ALA A 69 16.48 -16.05 14.17
CA ALA A 69 15.74 -16.78 15.21
C ALA A 69 14.74 -17.79 14.66
N VAL A 70 14.48 -17.79 13.36
CA VAL A 70 13.45 -18.62 12.71
C VAL A 70 14.01 -19.43 11.54
N LYS A 71 13.34 -20.54 11.23
CA LYS A 71 13.68 -21.43 10.12
C LYS A 71 12.47 -21.58 9.20
N ALA A 72 12.73 -22.00 7.96
CA ALA A 72 11.65 -22.40 7.06
C ALA A 72 10.82 -23.54 7.70
N GLY A 73 9.52 -23.39 7.72
CA GLY A 73 8.58 -24.27 8.40
C GLY A 73 8.11 -23.81 9.78
N ASP A 74 8.73 -22.79 10.38
CA ASP A 74 8.31 -22.27 11.67
C ASP A 74 7.04 -21.39 11.55
N ARG A 75 6.17 -21.45 12.57
CA ARG A 75 5.02 -20.55 12.71
C ARG A 75 5.39 -19.37 13.56
N VAL A 76 5.07 -18.17 13.07
CA VAL A 76 5.35 -16.91 13.76
C VAL A 76 4.07 -16.15 14.09
N GLN A 77 4.14 -15.36 15.16
CA GLN A 77 3.10 -14.45 15.60
C GLN A 77 3.45 -13.01 15.19
N PRO A 78 2.46 -12.11 15.11
CA PRO A 78 2.73 -10.69 14.88
C PRO A 78 3.68 -10.15 15.95
N GLN A 79 4.62 -9.27 15.55
CA GLN A 79 5.65 -8.70 16.44
C GLN A 79 6.64 -9.73 17.04
N GLN A 80 6.66 -10.96 16.55
CA GLN A 80 7.69 -11.92 16.94
C GLN A 80 9.02 -11.56 16.29
N PHE A 81 10.08 -11.63 17.07
CA PHE A 81 11.45 -11.42 16.59
C PHE A 81 11.83 -12.48 15.55
N LEU A 82 12.41 -12.04 14.42
CA LEU A 82 12.80 -12.90 13.31
C LEU A 82 14.31 -12.94 13.09
N ALA A 83 14.93 -11.76 13.00
CA ALA A 83 16.35 -11.63 12.76
C ALA A 83 16.87 -10.28 13.28
N SER A 84 18.16 -10.21 13.61
CA SER A 84 18.87 -8.97 13.86
C SER A 84 20.05 -8.80 12.91
N MET A 85 20.27 -7.54 12.55
CA MET A 85 21.42 -7.09 11.78
C MET A 85 22.41 -6.42 12.71
N ASN A 86 23.68 -6.50 12.42
CA ASN A 86 24.70 -5.79 13.20
C ASN A 86 24.51 -4.28 13.07
N SER A 87 24.01 -3.66 14.13
CA SER A 87 23.72 -2.22 14.19
C SER A 87 24.81 -1.40 14.88
N GLU A 88 25.86 -2.05 15.41
CA GLU A 88 26.86 -1.39 16.26
C GLU A 88 27.53 -0.18 15.59
N GLN A 89 27.80 -0.27 14.29
CA GLN A 89 28.38 0.86 13.55
C GLN A 89 27.37 1.99 13.36
N LEU A 90 26.11 1.65 13.07
CA LEU A 90 25.02 2.62 12.89
C LEU A 90 24.70 3.33 14.22
N GLU A 91 24.68 2.57 15.33
CA GLU A 91 24.45 3.12 16.67
C GLU A 91 25.57 4.09 17.08
N ARG A 92 26.82 3.75 16.79
CA ARG A 92 27.94 4.67 17.02
C ARG A 92 27.83 5.94 16.17
N GLN A 93 27.43 5.84 14.91
CA GLN A 93 27.22 7.00 14.05
C GLN A 93 26.07 7.86 14.58
N LEU A 94 24.96 7.24 14.99
CA LEU A 94 23.83 7.92 15.58
C LEU A 94 24.22 8.65 16.88
N GLU A 95 24.96 7.98 17.75
CA GLU A 95 25.46 8.59 18.99
C GLU A 95 26.36 9.83 18.71
N ILE A 96 27.25 9.72 17.73
CA ILE A 96 28.10 10.85 17.31
C ILE A 96 27.24 12.00 16.78
N GLN A 97 26.29 11.70 15.91
CA GLN A 97 25.37 12.71 15.36
C GLN A 97 24.54 13.39 16.45
N GLN A 98 23.98 12.62 17.38
CA GLN A 98 23.23 13.18 18.52
C GLN A 98 24.10 14.05 19.42
N LYS A 99 25.36 13.65 19.67
CA LYS A 99 26.32 14.48 20.44
C LYS A 99 26.67 15.77 19.70
N GLN A 100 26.88 15.71 18.39
CA GLN A 100 27.15 16.91 17.57
C GLN A 100 25.96 17.86 17.59
N GLN A 101 24.75 17.33 17.46
CA GLN A 101 23.53 18.13 17.53
C GLN A 101 23.34 18.76 18.91
N ALA A 102 23.56 18.00 19.99
CA ALA A 102 23.47 18.52 21.35
C ALA A 102 24.50 19.61 21.61
N ASN A 103 25.73 19.45 21.12
CA ASN A 103 26.76 20.49 21.22
C ASN A 103 26.36 21.75 20.42
N ALA A 104 25.89 21.58 19.19
CA ALA A 104 25.45 22.71 18.38
C ALA A 104 24.28 23.48 19.02
N GLN A 105 23.34 22.78 19.66
CA GLN A 105 22.27 23.41 20.43
C GLN A 105 22.78 24.14 21.66
N ALA A 106 23.73 23.57 22.39
CA ALA A 106 24.32 24.19 23.55
C ALA A 106 25.14 25.47 23.17
N ASP A 107 25.91 25.40 22.10
CA ASP A 107 26.67 26.51 21.58
C ASP A 107 25.76 27.67 21.10
N ALA A 108 24.70 27.31 20.37
CA ALA A 108 23.72 28.29 19.90
C ALA A 108 22.98 28.95 21.09
N GLN A 109 22.62 28.17 22.11
CA GLN A 109 21.99 28.70 23.32
C GLN A 109 22.96 29.64 24.09
N ALA A 110 24.24 29.28 24.20
CA ALA A 110 25.24 30.13 24.81
C ALA A 110 25.38 31.46 24.08
N GLN A 111 25.30 31.50 22.75
CA GLN A 111 25.29 32.73 21.96
C GLN A 111 24.07 33.60 22.26
N VAL A 112 22.89 32.99 22.40
CA VAL A 112 21.66 33.72 22.81
C VAL A 112 21.83 34.33 24.18
N ASP A 113 22.37 33.56 25.14
CA ASP A 113 22.57 34.06 26.51
C ASP A 113 23.59 35.21 26.56
N GLN A 114 24.68 35.11 25.77
CA GLN A 114 25.67 36.15 25.64
C GLN A 114 25.09 37.41 25.00
N ALA A 115 24.36 37.29 23.90
CA ALA A 115 23.72 38.43 23.24
C ALA A 115 22.66 39.09 24.14
N ARG A 116 21.90 38.29 24.88
CA ARG A 116 20.92 38.79 25.88
C ARG A 116 21.61 39.54 27.02
N ALA A 117 22.70 38.99 27.55
CA ALA A 117 23.47 39.64 28.59
C ALA A 117 24.05 41.00 28.13
N ALA A 118 24.58 41.06 26.91
CA ALA A 118 25.08 42.31 26.32
C ALA A 118 23.98 43.36 26.16
N LEU A 119 22.83 43.00 25.66
CA LEU A 119 21.68 43.90 25.53
C LEU A 119 21.20 44.40 26.89
N ASN A 120 21.08 43.53 27.88
CA ASN A 120 20.67 43.89 29.24
C ASN A 120 21.66 44.85 29.88
N ALA A 121 22.97 44.57 29.78
CA ALA A 121 24.01 45.46 30.29
C ALA A 121 23.97 46.85 29.63
N HIS A 122 23.74 46.91 28.32
CA HIS A 122 23.56 48.17 27.61
C HIS A 122 22.31 48.92 28.11
N GLN A 123 21.17 48.27 28.21
CA GLN A 123 19.92 48.85 28.70
C GLN A 123 20.06 49.35 30.15
N GLU A 124 20.72 48.59 31.01
CA GLU A 124 21.01 49.02 32.38
C GLU A 124 21.91 50.22 32.43
N SER A 125 22.95 50.30 31.57
CA SER A 125 23.86 51.45 31.51
C SER A 125 23.13 52.71 31.08
N VAL A 126 22.20 52.62 30.14
CA VAL A 126 21.39 53.77 29.68
C VAL A 126 20.37 54.15 30.74
N ASN A 127 19.64 53.21 31.33
CA ASN A 127 18.57 53.42 32.33
C ASN A 127 19.12 53.99 33.64
N ASN A 128 20.29 53.54 34.07
CA ASN A 128 20.95 54.00 35.31
C ASN A 128 21.76 55.25 35.09
N GLY A 129 21.80 55.80 33.87
CA GLY A 129 22.57 57.00 33.54
C GLY A 129 24.10 56.82 33.64
N THR A 130 24.55 55.54 33.58
CA THR A 130 25.98 55.20 33.62
C THR A 130 26.62 55.11 32.25
N ASN A 131 25.84 55.22 31.17
CA ASN A 131 26.38 55.31 29.83
C ASN A 131 27.32 56.47 29.68
N GLU A 132 28.58 56.22 29.35
CA GLU A 132 29.65 57.15 29.38
C GLU A 132 29.43 58.31 28.39
N ALA A 133 28.96 58.03 27.19
CA ALA A 133 28.71 59.07 26.17
C ALA A 133 27.57 60.01 26.58
N ILE A 134 26.46 59.45 27.12
CA ILE A 134 25.32 60.23 27.59
C ILE A 134 25.74 61.09 28.81
N ARG A 135 26.49 60.49 29.73
CA ARG A 135 26.97 61.18 30.94
C ARG A 135 27.93 62.32 30.58
N ALA A 136 28.87 62.14 29.64
CA ALA A 136 29.79 63.18 29.19
C ALA A 136 29.05 64.34 28.52
N ALA A 137 28.08 63.99 27.63
CA ALA A 137 27.27 65.04 26.98
C ALA A 137 26.35 65.75 27.96
N GLN A 138 25.81 65.11 28.98
CA GLN A 138 25.03 65.74 30.06
C GLN A 138 25.87 66.65 30.89
N ALA A 139 27.15 66.32 31.19
CA ALA A 139 28.07 67.16 31.88
C ALA A 139 28.38 68.46 31.07
N GLN A 140 28.54 68.36 29.74
CA GLN A 140 28.68 69.48 28.85
C GLN A 140 27.44 70.42 28.87
N VAL A 141 26.23 69.83 28.85
CA VAL A 141 24.98 70.60 28.98
C VAL A 141 24.94 71.34 30.31
N ASN A 142 25.30 70.72 31.43
CA ASN A 142 25.32 71.30 32.75
C ASN A 142 26.34 72.45 32.81
N GLN A 143 27.54 72.30 32.22
CA GLN A 143 28.54 73.28 32.14
C GLN A 143 28.12 74.50 31.27
N ALA A 144 27.56 74.24 30.10
CA ALA A 144 27.02 75.24 29.20
C ALA A 144 25.83 76.01 29.81
N GLN A 145 24.97 75.30 30.55
CA GLN A 145 23.87 75.94 31.28
C GLN A 145 24.37 76.87 32.37
N ALA A 146 25.37 76.46 33.16
CA ALA A 146 25.97 77.29 34.18
C ALA A 146 26.64 78.54 33.56
N ALA A 147 27.28 78.41 32.39
CA ALA A 147 27.84 79.53 31.66
C ALA A 147 26.76 80.51 31.16
N TYR A 148 25.67 79.98 30.64
CA TYR A 148 24.52 80.78 30.21
C TYR A 148 23.90 81.53 31.38
N ASP A 149 23.65 80.88 32.52
CA ASP A 149 23.11 81.52 33.72
C ASP A 149 24.02 82.60 34.25
N ALA A 150 25.35 82.39 34.22
CA ALA A 150 26.35 83.41 34.60
C ALA A 150 26.35 84.62 33.64
N ALA A 151 26.27 84.40 32.33
CA ALA A 151 26.20 85.49 31.34
C ALA A 151 24.93 86.35 31.47
N VAL A 152 23.78 85.66 31.73
CA VAL A 152 22.51 86.34 31.99
C VAL A 152 22.58 87.19 33.27
N ALA A 153 23.18 86.68 34.35
CA ALA A 153 23.38 87.42 35.60
C ALA A 153 24.31 88.65 35.44
N ALA A 154 25.40 88.51 34.69
CA ALA A 154 26.33 89.57 34.42
C ALA A 154 25.72 90.71 33.59
N ASN A 155 24.81 90.48 32.69
CA ASN A 155 24.13 91.45 31.83
C ASN A 155 22.89 92.11 32.44
N GLY A 156 22.61 91.92 33.76
CA GLY A 156 21.49 92.58 34.47
C GLY A 156 20.10 92.18 33.93
N GLY A 157 20.01 91.12 33.26
CA GLY A 157 18.82 90.69 32.50
C GLY A 157 17.75 89.91 33.30
N ALA A 158 17.27 90.47 34.46
CA ALA A 158 16.21 89.89 35.26
C ALA A 158 14.81 89.82 34.57
N ARG A 159 14.70 90.24 33.28
CA ARG A 159 13.41 90.32 32.59
C ARG A 159 13.18 89.29 31.43
N ILE A 160 14.22 88.60 31.05
CA ILE A 160 14.11 87.67 29.91
C ILE A 160 13.99 86.23 30.36
N VAL A 161 14.36 85.85 31.60
CA VAL A 161 14.51 84.49 32.11
C VAL A 161 13.17 83.76 32.26
N ASN A 162 12.06 84.44 32.52
CA ASN A 162 10.77 83.80 32.83
C ASN A 162 9.99 83.31 31.60
N ARG A 163 10.43 83.63 30.36
CA ARG A 163 9.75 83.16 29.13
C ARG A 163 10.46 81.98 28.48
N GLY A 164 11.76 81.79 28.73
CA GLY A 164 12.54 80.69 28.17
C GLY A 164 12.44 79.37 28.95
N ILE A 165 12.36 79.50 30.30
CA ILE A 165 12.33 78.34 31.18
C ILE A 165 11.01 77.53 31.03
N ALA A 166 9.89 78.19 30.83
CA ALA A 166 8.58 77.49 30.57
C ALA A 166 8.52 76.78 29.23
N ALA A 167 9.41 77.12 28.27
CA ALA A 167 9.49 76.43 26.98
C ALA A 167 10.42 75.18 27.06
N VAL A 168 11.47 75.24 27.88
CA VAL A 168 12.46 74.16 28.03
C VAL A 168 11.95 73.06 28.91
N GLU A 169 11.16 73.35 29.97
CA GLU A 169 10.50 72.26 30.74
C GLU A 169 9.45 71.44 29.93
N ARG A 170 8.81 72.08 28.97
CA ARG A 170 7.89 71.36 28.06
C ARG A 170 8.59 70.47 27.06
N VAL A 171 9.83 70.72 26.68
CA VAL A 171 10.64 69.91 25.78
C VAL A 171 11.34 68.80 26.57
N ALA A 172 11.79 69.01 27.78
CA ALA A 172 12.40 68.00 28.63
C ALA A 172 11.35 66.93 29.15
N GLY A 173 10.13 67.39 29.42
CA GLY A 173 9.04 66.50 29.84
C GLY A 173 8.45 65.70 28.70
N GLY A 174 8.64 66.12 27.44
CA GLY A 174 8.14 65.42 26.27
C GLY A 174 9.02 64.27 25.77
N ILE A 175 10.32 64.27 26.14
CA ILE A 175 11.28 63.28 25.64
C ILE A 175 11.27 61.97 26.50
N SER A 176 10.82 62.08 27.74
CA SER A 176 10.73 60.87 28.61
C SER A 176 9.55 59.91 28.28
N SER A 177 8.58 60.37 27.50
CA SER A 177 7.41 59.56 27.14
C SER A 177 7.49 58.95 25.77
N ASP A 178 8.52 59.27 24.94
CA ASP A 178 8.59 58.73 23.56
C ASP A 178 9.70 57.68 23.36
N LEU A 179 10.46 57.35 24.44
CA LEU A 179 11.23 56.11 24.50
C LEU A 179 10.30 54.98 24.94
N GLY A 180 9.36 54.68 24.04
CA GLY A 180 8.41 53.58 24.20
C GLY A 180 9.12 52.23 24.14
N ILE A 181 9.91 51.93 25.16
CA ILE A 181 10.28 50.52 25.45
C ILE A 181 9.06 49.92 26.10
N ARG A 182 8.18 49.38 25.26
CA ARG A 182 7.12 48.51 25.70
C ARG A 182 7.77 47.21 26.18
N THR A 183 7.98 47.09 27.47
CA THR A 183 8.15 45.79 28.13
C THR A 183 6.78 45.16 28.25
N ALA A 184 6.29 44.59 27.13
CA ALA A 184 5.24 43.59 27.20
C ALA A 184 5.92 42.23 27.18
N PRO A 185 5.65 41.36 28.16
CA PRO A 185 6.12 39.99 28.08
C PRO A 185 5.53 39.33 26.82
N PRO A 186 6.29 38.48 26.09
CA PRO A 186 5.76 37.80 24.94
C PRO A 186 4.58 36.92 25.38
N ALA A 187 3.46 37.06 24.69
CA ALA A 187 2.32 36.19 24.85
C ALA A 187 2.74 34.73 24.53
N PRO A 188 2.20 33.74 25.24
CA PRO A 188 2.49 32.35 24.94
C PRO A 188 2.07 32.03 23.50
N PRO A 189 2.80 31.16 22.79
CA PRO A 189 2.51 30.81 21.42
C PRO A 189 1.11 30.17 21.34
N ALA A 190 0.30 30.62 20.40
CA ALA A 190 -0.98 30.06 20.07
C ALA A 190 -0.81 28.60 19.63
N ALA A 191 -1.73 27.73 20.07
CA ALA A 191 -1.78 26.35 19.68
C ALA A 191 -1.86 26.20 18.14
N PRO A 192 -1.23 25.17 17.56
CA PRO A 192 -1.24 24.98 16.10
C PRO A 192 -2.66 24.66 15.62
N GLU A 193 -3.11 25.40 14.63
CA GLU A 193 -4.31 25.09 13.87
C GLU A 193 -4.12 23.77 13.11
N ALA A 194 -5.20 22.98 13.04
CA ALA A 194 -5.26 21.70 12.34
C ALA A 194 -4.97 21.84 10.83
N PRO A 195 -4.29 20.88 10.21
CA PRO A 195 -3.95 20.96 8.79
C PRO A 195 -5.17 20.85 7.89
N ALA A 196 -5.26 21.76 6.93
CA ALA A 196 -6.21 21.72 5.83
C ALA A 196 -5.90 20.55 4.88
N ALA A 197 -6.96 19.98 4.30
CA ALA A 197 -6.93 18.83 3.40
C ALA A 197 -6.08 19.11 2.14
N PRO A 198 -5.45 18.05 1.56
CA PRO A 198 -4.56 18.23 0.41
C PRO A 198 -5.33 18.44 -0.89
N GLU A 199 -4.93 19.45 -1.64
CA GLU A 199 -5.31 19.63 -3.04
C GLU A 199 -4.56 18.64 -3.96
N ALA A 200 -5.23 18.24 -5.02
CA ALA A 200 -4.81 17.22 -5.97
C ALA A 200 -3.54 17.58 -6.78
N PRO A 201 -2.77 16.59 -7.25
CA PRO A 201 -1.47 16.83 -7.85
C PRO A 201 -1.55 17.30 -9.31
N ALA A 202 -0.74 18.32 -9.61
CA ALA A 202 -0.44 18.74 -10.98
C ALA A 202 0.59 17.80 -11.63
N MET A 203 0.43 17.57 -12.92
CA MET A 203 1.21 16.67 -13.77
C MET A 203 2.71 17.02 -13.87
N PRO A 204 3.58 16.01 -14.13
CA PRO A 204 5.03 16.18 -14.08
C PRO A 204 5.62 16.73 -15.38
N GLY A 205 6.53 17.70 -15.22
CA GLY A 205 7.43 18.18 -16.26
C GLY A 205 8.62 17.24 -16.46
N GLN A 206 9.15 17.22 -17.67
CA GLN A 206 10.22 16.35 -18.20
C GLN A 206 11.53 16.40 -17.38
N PRO A 207 12.30 15.30 -17.37
CA PRO A 207 13.57 15.23 -16.64
C PRO A 207 14.72 15.87 -17.42
N GLY A 208 15.44 16.77 -16.76
CA GLY A 208 16.73 17.29 -17.21
C GLY A 208 17.86 16.30 -16.91
N GLN A 209 18.87 16.28 -17.78
CA GLN A 209 20.05 15.41 -17.71
C GLN A 209 20.86 15.54 -16.41
N PRO A 210 21.49 14.46 -15.94
CA PRO A 210 22.32 14.51 -14.74
C PRO A 210 23.70 15.12 -15.03
N GLY A 211 24.03 16.20 -14.27
CA GLY A 211 25.36 16.76 -14.20
C GLY A 211 26.28 15.87 -13.34
N GLN A 212 27.52 15.74 -13.75
CA GLN A 212 28.57 14.98 -13.06
C GLN A 212 28.81 15.48 -11.62
N PRO A 213 29.12 14.59 -10.67
CA PRO A 213 29.44 15.00 -9.31
C PRO A 213 30.83 15.60 -9.23
N SER A 214 30.90 16.83 -8.72
CA SER A 214 32.15 17.47 -8.31
C SER A 214 32.62 16.84 -6.99
N GLN A 215 33.89 16.47 -6.93
CA GLN A 215 34.56 15.94 -5.73
C GLN A 215 34.49 16.94 -4.57
N PRO A 216 34.34 16.49 -3.32
CA PRO A 216 34.44 17.35 -2.15
C PRO A 216 35.89 17.76 -1.93
N GLY A 217 36.15 19.05 -1.97
CA GLY A 217 37.41 19.63 -1.58
C GLY A 217 37.63 19.50 -0.07
N THR A 218 38.78 19.03 0.32
CA THR A 218 39.30 19.04 1.68
C THR A 218 39.28 20.48 2.26
N PRO A 219 38.93 20.67 3.55
CA PRO A 219 39.03 21.96 4.19
C PRO A 219 40.50 22.37 4.27
N GLY A 220 40.89 23.42 3.55
CA GLY A 220 42.21 23.99 3.63
C GLY A 220 42.35 24.76 4.97
N GLU A 221 43.37 24.39 5.73
CA GLU A 221 43.84 25.21 6.85
C GLU A 221 44.16 26.61 6.35
N LEU A 222 43.50 27.63 6.93
CA LEU A 222 43.80 29.04 6.71
C LEU A 222 45.19 29.33 7.28
N SER A 223 46.08 29.81 6.45
CA SER A 223 47.43 30.22 6.87
C SER A 223 47.37 31.44 7.82
N PRO A 224 48.35 31.58 8.71
CA PRO A 224 48.39 32.70 9.67
C PRO A 224 48.33 34.08 9.03
N GLU A 225 48.70 34.22 7.77
CA GLU A 225 48.64 35.50 7.03
C GLU A 225 47.20 35.89 6.62
N GLN A 226 46.28 34.93 6.48
CA GLN A 226 44.87 35.23 6.20
C GLN A 226 44.08 35.62 7.46
N LEU A 227 44.54 35.18 8.64
CA LEU A 227 43.95 35.59 9.92
C LEU A 227 44.31 37.05 10.26
N ALA A 228 45.47 37.54 9.81
CA ALA A 228 45.88 38.95 10.01
C ALA A 228 45.10 39.93 9.13
N GLN A 229 44.46 39.49 8.06
CA GLN A 229 43.62 40.35 7.20
C GLN A 229 42.17 40.46 7.69
N LEU A 230 41.72 39.62 8.59
CA LEU A 230 40.38 39.68 9.21
C LEU A 230 40.34 40.51 10.47
N THR A 231 41.51 40.82 11.06
CA THR A 231 41.66 41.82 12.10
C THR A 231 42.18 43.14 11.49
N GLY A 232 41.57 43.52 10.39
CA GLY A 232 41.86 44.77 9.72
C GLY A 232 41.62 45.94 10.64
N GLU A 233 42.69 46.28 11.24
CA GLU A 233 43.03 47.63 11.69
C GLU A 233 42.61 48.62 10.60
N SER A 234 41.41 49.16 10.75
CA SER A 234 41.00 50.33 10.02
C SER A 234 41.69 51.56 10.68
N ALA A 235 42.98 51.62 10.45
CA ALA A 235 43.70 52.80 10.65
C ALA A 235 43.40 53.82 9.52
N ALA A 236 42.84 54.93 9.93
CA ALA A 236 43.02 56.24 9.36
C ALA A 236 42.65 56.46 7.90
N GLY A 237 41.46 56.87 7.66
CA GLY A 237 41.13 57.82 6.59
C GLY A 237 40.61 59.08 7.22
N GLY A 238 41.54 60.01 7.46
CA GLY A 238 41.31 61.29 8.02
C GLY A 238 40.34 62.11 7.18
N ALA A 239 39.27 62.50 7.78
CA ALA A 239 38.65 63.79 7.50
C ALA A 239 38.67 64.52 8.81
N GLY A 240 39.53 65.53 8.86
CA GLY A 240 39.67 66.40 9.95
C GLY A 240 38.35 67.08 10.28
N ALA A 241 37.79 66.64 11.36
CA ALA A 241 36.97 67.50 12.17
C ALA A 241 37.86 67.80 13.38
N GLY A 242 38.43 68.95 13.41
CA GLY A 242 39.12 69.50 14.55
C GLY A 242 38.21 69.39 15.76
N GLY A 243 38.36 68.32 16.49
CA GLY A 243 37.82 68.16 17.82
C GLY A 243 38.71 68.96 18.72
N ALA A 244 38.47 70.23 18.79
CA ALA A 244 38.94 71.03 19.86
C ALA A 244 38.30 70.44 21.14
N GLY A 245 38.98 69.52 21.77
CA GLY A 245 38.94 69.34 23.20
C GLY A 245 39.53 70.51 23.91
N GLY A 246 39.14 71.68 23.53
CA GLY A 246 39.32 72.88 24.28
C GLY A 246 38.13 72.95 25.22
N GLY A 247 38.32 72.51 26.46
CA GLY A 247 37.58 73.05 27.55
C GLY A 247 37.83 74.56 27.48
N ALA A 248 36.96 75.30 26.77
CA ALA A 248 36.91 76.70 26.83
C ALA A 248 36.68 77.08 28.30
N ALA A 249 37.77 77.36 28.97
CA ALA A 249 37.70 78.06 30.23
C ALA A 249 36.79 79.27 29.98
N VAL A 250 35.63 79.26 30.61
CA VAL A 250 34.64 80.31 30.56
C VAL A 250 35.35 81.53 31.17
N GLY A 251 35.94 82.32 30.32
CA GLY A 251 36.51 83.65 30.74
C GLY A 251 35.35 84.55 31.06
N PRO A 252 35.51 85.43 32.03
CA PRO A 252 34.54 86.46 32.37
C PRO A 252 34.39 87.42 31.21
N GLY A 253 33.37 87.28 30.37
CA GLY A 253 33.10 88.15 29.25
C GLY A 253 32.30 87.57 28.09
N MET A 254 31.78 86.31 28.19
CA MET A 254 30.95 85.73 27.13
C MET A 254 29.61 86.47 27.02
N SER A 255 29.19 86.79 25.81
CA SER A 255 27.87 87.34 25.56
C SER A 255 26.76 86.29 25.80
N VAL A 256 25.56 86.78 26.15
CA VAL A 256 24.40 85.90 26.34
C VAL A 256 24.09 85.08 25.07
N GLU A 257 24.35 85.67 23.90
CA GLU A 257 24.14 85.02 22.62
C GLU A 257 25.11 83.83 22.39
N GLU A 258 26.41 84.04 22.69
CA GLU A 258 27.45 83.00 22.60
C GLU A 258 27.20 81.89 23.61
N ALA A 259 26.78 82.20 24.82
CA ALA A 259 26.45 81.27 25.85
C ALA A 259 25.15 80.44 25.50
N SER A 260 24.17 81.08 24.86
CA SER A 260 22.96 80.38 24.37
C SER A 260 23.27 79.49 23.22
N ALA A 261 24.18 79.87 22.31
CA ALA A 261 24.61 78.97 21.20
C ALA A 261 25.37 77.76 21.76
N ALA A 262 26.31 77.97 22.70
CA ALA A 262 27.02 76.83 23.34
C ALA A 262 26.09 75.87 24.08
N LEU A 263 25.02 76.38 24.70
CA LEU A 263 24.01 75.55 25.34
C LEU A 263 23.18 74.75 24.30
N GLN A 264 22.86 75.36 23.17
CA GLN A 264 22.19 74.66 22.08
C GLN A 264 23.08 73.58 21.49
N ASP A 265 24.36 73.86 21.28
CA ASP A 265 25.33 72.88 20.77
C ASP A 265 25.50 71.67 21.76
N ALA A 266 25.61 72.01 23.07
CA ALA A 266 25.68 70.97 24.09
C ALA A 266 24.41 70.10 24.16
N LYS A 267 23.22 70.71 24.00
CA LYS A 267 21.95 69.95 23.91
C LYS A 267 21.88 69.10 22.66
N ALA A 268 22.36 69.58 21.52
CA ALA A 268 22.45 68.79 20.29
C ALA A 268 23.44 67.64 20.46
N ALA A 269 24.57 67.84 21.13
CA ALA A 269 25.50 66.75 21.46
C ALA A 269 24.88 65.68 22.38
N LEU A 270 24.08 66.13 23.38
CA LEU A 270 23.32 65.14 24.21
C LEU A 270 22.31 64.36 23.41
N ALA A 271 21.56 65.02 22.56
CA ALA A 271 20.60 64.32 21.68
C ALA A 271 21.30 63.34 20.72
N ALA A 272 22.48 63.73 20.20
CA ALA A 272 23.29 62.82 19.38
C ALA A 272 23.80 61.58 20.17
N ALA A 273 24.26 61.79 21.41
CA ALA A 273 24.70 60.70 22.28
C ALA A 273 23.54 59.72 22.63
N GLN A 274 22.37 60.30 22.90
CA GLN A 274 21.15 59.43 23.14
C GLN A 274 20.74 58.66 21.89
N SER A 275 20.79 59.26 20.71
CA SER A 275 20.48 58.57 19.45
C SER A 275 21.53 57.51 19.12
N ALA A 276 22.80 57.74 19.41
CA ALA A 276 23.84 56.72 19.23
C ALA A 276 23.65 55.53 20.18
N ALA A 277 23.33 55.79 21.46
CA ALA A 277 23.01 54.72 22.40
C ALA A 277 21.75 53.90 21.98
N ALA A 278 20.73 54.59 21.44
CA ALA A 278 19.56 53.90 20.89
C ALA A 278 19.90 53.04 19.67
N GLN A 279 20.77 53.50 18.77
CA GLN A 279 21.25 52.74 17.62
C GLN A 279 22.07 51.53 18.06
N GLU A 280 22.94 51.65 19.06
CA GLU A 280 23.70 50.57 19.65
C GLU A 280 22.75 49.51 20.27
N GLY A 281 21.73 49.94 21.02
CA GLY A 281 20.69 49.07 21.55
C GLY A 281 19.95 48.29 20.46
N ASN A 282 19.61 48.97 19.35
CA ASN A 282 18.98 48.29 18.20
C ASN A 282 19.91 47.27 17.51
N GLN A 283 21.22 47.55 17.46
CA GLN A 283 22.18 46.58 16.91
C GLN A 283 22.31 45.34 17.81
N LEU A 284 22.37 45.53 19.12
CA LEU A 284 22.40 44.42 20.09
C LEU A 284 21.11 43.62 20.05
N GLN A 285 19.96 44.29 19.88
CA GLN A 285 18.68 43.55 19.67
C GLN A 285 18.73 42.73 18.39
N ALA A 286 19.22 43.27 17.29
CA ALA A 286 19.34 42.50 16.03
C ALA A 286 20.33 41.34 16.15
N GLN A 287 21.39 41.46 16.94
CA GLN A 287 22.29 40.34 17.27
C GLN A 287 21.58 39.27 18.09
N LEU A 288 20.81 39.64 19.10
CA LEU A 288 20.01 38.72 19.87
C LEU A 288 18.99 37.96 18.99
N ASP A 289 18.28 38.68 18.13
CA ASP A 289 17.31 38.08 17.23
C ASP A 289 17.97 37.11 16.23
N SER A 290 19.20 37.42 15.78
CA SER A 290 19.97 36.53 14.93
C SER A 290 20.43 35.27 15.67
N ALA A 291 20.88 35.40 16.92
CA ALA A 291 21.26 34.27 17.77
C ALA A 291 20.08 33.38 18.09
N ILE A 292 18.90 33.96 18.34
CA ILE A 292 17.66 33.18 18.54
C ILE A 292 17.32 32.34 17.29
N ARG A 293 17.36 32.95 16.10
CA ARG A 293 17.11 32.20 14.87
C ARG A 293 18.12 31.07 14.63
N GLN A 294 19.38 31.29 14.97
CA GLN A 294 20.40 30.25 14.91
C GLN A 294 20.10 29.10 15.89
N ALA A 295 19.67 29.45 17.12
CA ALA A 295 19.29 28.46 18.11
C ALA A 295 18.04 27.66 17.70
N GLU A 296 17.06 28.33 17.11
CA GLU A 296 15.88 27.64 16.53
C GLU A 296 16.28 26.69 15.40
N THR A 297 17.19 27.11 14.50
CA THR A 297 17.69 26.25 13.43
C THR A 297 18.47 25.06 13.99
N ALA A 298 19.29 25.27 15.00
CA ALA A 298 20.02 24.19 15.67
C ALA A 298 19.09 23.20 16.40
N GLN A 299 17.93 23.64 16.87
CA GLN A 299 16.92 22.75 17.47
C GLN A 299 16.21 21.87 16.44
N LEU A 300 16.00 22.38 15.22
CA LEU A 300 15.36 21.58 14.16
C LEU A 300 16.24 20.41 13.70
N GLY A 301 17.56 20.50 13.89
CA GLY A 301 18.53 19.48 13.56
C GLY A 301 18.61 19.18 12.05
N ASP A 302 19.78 18.91 11.55
CA ASP A 302 19.99 18.44 10.16
C ASP A 302 19.75 16.93 9.99
N GLY A 303 19.29 16.24 11.05
CA GLY A 303 18.99 14.81 11.00
C GLY A 303 17.66 14.55 10.28
N ASP A 304 17.70 13.92 9.10
CA ASP A 304 16.52 13.44 8.38
C ASP A 304 15.88 12.19 9.03
N GLY A 305 16.38 11.74 10.19
CA GLY A 305 15.92 10.54 10.89
C GLY A 305 16.32 9.23 10.20
N THR A 306 17.13 9.29 9.16
CA THR A 306 17.53 8.10 8.39
C THR A 306 18.33 7.10 9.23
N LEU A 307 19.25 7.59 10.08
CA LEU A 307 20.05 6.72 10.94
C LEU A 307 19.21 6.05 12.03
N GLU A 308 18.32 6.79 12.68
CA GLU A 308 17.37 6.25 13.65
C GLU A 308 16.46 5.18 13.02
N TYR A 309 16.02 5.43 11.80
CA TYR A 309 15.21 4.49 11.03
C TYR A 309 16.02 3.22 10.72
N GLN A 310 17.27 3.35 10.26
CA GLN A 310 18.15 2.23 9.94
C GLN A 310 18.49 1.40 11.20
N VAL A 311 18.77 2.03 12.34
CA VAL A 311 19.00 1.34 13.62
C VAL A 311 17.74 0.59 14.04
N ARG A 312 16.56 1.17 13.90
CA ARG A 312 15.30 0.48 14.22
C ARG A 312 15.02 -0.68 13.27
N GLU A 313 15.31 -0.51 11.97
CA GLU A 313 15.16 -1.55 10.96
C GLU A 313 16.24 -2.66 11.03
N SER A 314 17.28 -2.49 11.84
CA SER A 314 18.26 -3.55 12.08
C SER A 314 17.68 -4.72 12.87
N THR A 315 16.58 -4.51 13.59
CA THR A 315 15.83 -5.57 14.28
C THR A 315 14.51 -5.83 13.57
N ILE A 316 14.36 -7.05 13.06
CA ILE A 316 13.27 -7.41 12.16
C ILE A 316 12.25 -8.26 12.91
N TYR A 317 10.99 -7.81 12.84
CA TYR A 317 9.84 -8.46 13.46
C TYR A 317 8.82 -8.91 12.41
N ALA A 318 8.04 -9.93 12.75
CA ALA A 318 6.96 -10.42 11.91
C ALA A 318 5.82 -9.39 11.82
N PRO A 319 5.43 -8.95 10.61
CA PRO A 319 4.32 -8.01 10.46
C PRO A 319 2.96 -8.69 10.63
N MET A 320 2.91 -10.02 10.51
CA MET A 320 1.69 -10.81 10.58
C MET A 320 1.97 -12.21 11.12
N ALA A 321 0.92 -12.89 11.60
CA ALA A 321 1.00 -14.32 11.88
C ALA A 321 1.07 -15.12 10.57
N GLY A 322 1.81 -16.23 10.59
CA GLY A 322 1.90 -17.10 9.42
C GLY A 322 3.00 -18.14 9.52
N LEU A 323 3.22 -18.84 8.42
CA LEU A 323 4.26 -19.84 8.24
C LEU A 323 5.45 -19.20 7.51
N VAL A 324 6.65 -19.37 8.02
CA VAL A 324 7.88 -18.99 7.31
C VAL A 324 8.12 -19.98 6.18
N THR A 325 8.03 -19.54 4.94
CA THR A 325 8.17 -20.40 3.75
C THR A 325 9.59 -20.47 3.24
N SER A 326 10.36 -19.39 3.35
CA SER A 326 11.77 -19.36 3.02
C SER A 326 12.55 -18.46 3.97
N VAL A 327 13.79 -18.82 4.24
CA VAL A 327 14.78 -17.98 4.88
C VAL A 327 15.97 -17.94 3.95
N ASP A 328 16.23 -16.77 3.36
CA ASP A 328 17.18 -16.60 2.27
C ASP A 328 18.55 -16.08 2.75
N VAL A 329 18.72 -15.95 4.07
CA VAL A 329 19.93 -15.44 4.71
C VAL A 329 20.38 -16.33 5.86
N ARG A 330 21.66 -16.23 6.20
CA ARG A 330 22.30 -16.91 7.33
C ARG A 330 23.06 -15.91 8.20
N GLU A 331 23.34 -16.29 9.43
CA GLU A 331 24.23 -15.53 10.31
C GLU A 331 25.59 -15.33 9.63
N GLY A 332 26.09 -14.10 9.61
CA GLY A 332 27.28 -13.69 8.92
C GLY A 332 27.08 -13.23 7.46
N ASP A 333 25.92 -13.39 6.87
CA ASP A 333 25.64 -12.92 5.51
C ASP A 333 25.35 -11.41 5.49
N ILE A 334 25.70 -10.75 4.38
CA ILE A 334 25.24 -9.39 4.07
C ILE A 334 24.13 -9.51 3.05
N PRO A 335 22.86 -9.28 3.44
CA PRO A 335 21.71 -9.50 2.57
C PRO A 335 21.64 -8.47 1.44
N GLN A 336 21.21 -8.92 0.27
CA GLN A 336 20.96 -8.10 -0.91
C GLN A 336 19.46 -7.76 -1.04
N GLY A 337 18.80 -7.47 0.08
CA GLY A 337 17.39 -7.09 0.14
C GLY A 337 16.50 -8.11 0.84
N LYS A 338 16.05 -9.17 0.17
CA LYS A 338 15.12 -10.15 0.74
C LYS A 338 15.80 -11.02 1.81
N LEU A 339 15.15 -11.17 2.97
CA LEU A 339 15.60 -11.96 4.10
C LEU A 339 14.83 -13.27 4.25
N LEU A 340 13.53 -13.18 4.27
CA LEU A 340 12.63 -14.32 4.45
C LEU A 340 11.24 -14.02 3.92
N THR A 341 10.41 -15.05 3.78
CA THR A 341 9.03 -14.93 3.36
C THR A 341 8.11 -15.54 4.41
N ILE A 342 7.06 -14.79 4.78
CA ILE A 342 5.98 -15.26 5.66
C ILE A 342 4.71 -15.40 4.82
N ALA A 343 4.05 -16.55 4.93
CA ALA A 343 2.81 -16.86 4.26
C ALA A 343 1.66 -16.99 5.26
N ASP A 344 0.53 -16.38 4.97
CA ASP A 344 -0.70 -16.56 5.73
C ASP A 344 -1.37 -17.88 5.32
N ASP A 345 -1.18 -18.92 6.11
CA ASP A 345 -1.75 -20.25 5.90
C ASP A 345 -3.16 -20.41 6.49
N SER A 346 -3.73 -19.35 7.04
CA SER A 346 -5.10 -19.38 7.59
C SER A 346 -6.15 -19.64 6.51
N ARG A 347 -5.92 -19.13 5.30
CA ARG A 347 -6.73 -19.38 4.11
C ARG A 347 -5.82 -19.77 2.96
N LEU A 348 -6.23 -20.84 2.25
CA LEU A 348 -5.51 -21.36 1.10
C LEU A 348 -6.34 -21.11 -0.15
N VAL A 349 -5.66 -20.79 -1.21
CA VAL A 349 -6.24 -20.64 -2.55
C VAL A 349 -5.51 -21.55 -3.51
N ILE A 350 -6.23 -22.12 -4.46
CA ILE A 350 -5.64 -22.82 -5.60
C ILE A 350 -5.64 -21.83 -6.75
N ARG A 351 -4.47 -21.53 -7.29
CA ARG A 351 -4.34 -20.79 -8.54
C ARG A 351 -4.20 -21.76 -9.69
N THR A 352 -5.05 -21.59 -10.66
CA THR A 352 -5.11 -22.43 -11.84
C THR A 352 -5.37 -21.59 -13.09
N ASP A 353 -4.93 -22.13 -14.23
CA ASP A 353 -5.14 -21.52 -15.53
C ASP A 353 -6.20 -22.32 -16.28
N VAL A 354 -7.25 -21.63 -16.69
CA VAL A 354 -8.38 -22.20 -17.44
C VAL A 354 -8.30 -21.75 -18.89
N ARG A 355 -8.62 -22.65 -19.82
CA ARG A 355 -8.66 -22.33 -21.25
C ARG A 355 -9.78 -21.35 -21.58
N GLU A 356 -9.57 -20.52 -22.57
CA GLU A 356 -10.54 -19.53 -23.04
C GLU A 356 -11.91 -20.18 -23.39
N SER A 357 -11.89 -21.39 -23.93
CA SER A 357 -13.11 -22.15 -24.27
C SER A 357 -13.98 -22.49 -23.06
N ASP A 358 -13.35 -22.70 -21.90
CA ASP A 358 -14.00 -23.20 -20.70
C ASP A 358 -14.44 -22.09 -19.74
N VAL A 359 -13.82 -20.89 -19.88
CA VAL A 359 -14.12 -19.71 -19.04
C VAL A 359 -15.60 -19.31 -19.05
N PRO A 360 -16.33 -19.31 -20.19
CA PRO A 360 -17.74 -18.92 -20.20
C PRO A 360 -18.65 -19.80 -19.36
N ASN A 361 -18.24 -21.07 -19.12
CA ASN A 361 -19.01 -22.04 -18.36
C ASN A 361 -18.79 -21.90 -16.85
N ILE A 362 -17.68 -21.30 -16.41
CA ILE A 362 -17.32 -21.16 -15.00
C ILE A 362 -17.89 -19.85 -14.44
N LYS A 363 -18.46 -19.92 -13.25
CA LYS A 363 -19.01 -18.76 -12.53
C LYS A 363 -18.37 -18.64 -11.15
N GLU A 364 -18.26 -17.38 -10.69
CA GLU A 364 -17.90 -17.14 -9.30
C GLU A 364 -18.94 -17.78 -8.37
N GLY A 365 -18.45 -18.58 -7.43
CA GLY A 365 -19.28 -19.33 -6.50
C GLY A 365 -19.42 -20.82 -6.84
N ASP A 366 -18.98 -21.27 -8.01
CA ASP A 366 -19.05 -22.67 -8.41
C ASP A 366 -18.31 -23.56 -7.42
N ARG A 367 -18.89 -24.72 -7.15
CA ARG A 367 -18.33 -25.72 -6.26
C ARG A 367 -17.15 -26.40 -6.95
N VAL A 368 -16.08 -26.57 -6.19
CA VAL A 368 -14.88 -27.24 -6.67
C VAL A 368 -14.56 -28.42 -5.76
N GLU A 369 -14.26 -29.55 -6.36
CA GLU A 369 -13.67 -30.68 -5.67
C GLU A 369 -12.24 -30.88 -6.17
N PHE A 370 -11.30 -31.09 -5.26
CA PHE A 370 -9.91 -31.25 -5.67
C PHE A 370 -9.17 -32.31 -4.87
N THR A 371 -8.17 -32.86 -5.50
CA THR A 371 -7.24 -33.82 -4.90
C THR A 371 -5.81 -33.32 -5.04
N THR A 372 -4.93 -33.74 -4.13
CA THR A 372 -3.50 -33.40 -4.19
C THR A 372 -2.65 -34.65 -4.23
N THR A 373 -1.49 -34.56 -4.82
CA THR A 373 -0.55 -35.69 -4.86
C THR A 373 -0.07 -36.07 -3.46
N ALA A 374 0.00 -35.11 -2.53
CA ALA A 374 0.47 -35.33 -1.16
C ALA A 374 -0.54 -36.12 -0.31
N THR A 375 -1.85 -35.94 -0.54
CA THR A 375 -2.92 -36.57 0.26
C THR A 375 -3.56 -37.78 -0.42
N GLY A 376 -3.12 -38.12 -1.65
CA GLY A 376 -3.57 -39.28 -2.40
C GLY A 376 -5.04 -39.18 -2.83
N LYS A 377 -5.90 -40.05 -2.30
CA LYS A 377 -7.33 -40.12 -2.70
C LYS A 377 -8.26 -39.22 -1.90
N ASN A 378 -7.73 -38.42 -0.95
CA ASN A 378 -8.59 -37.54 -0.18
C ASN A 378 -9.09 -36.40 -1.06
N THR A 379 -10.41 -36.24 -1.12
CA THR A 379 -11.06 -35.17 -1.86
C THR A 379 -11.33 -33.99 -0.90
N PHE A 380 -10.88 -32.85 -1.30
CA PHE A 380 -11.09 -31.57 -0.61
C PHE A 380 -12.12 -30.73 -1.36
N LYS A 381 -12.69 -29.77 -0.68
CA LYS A 381 -13.70 -28.90 -1.23
C LYS A 381 -13.17 -27.47 -1.36
N GLY A 382 -13.54 -26.83 -2.45
CA GLY A 382 -13.25 -25.45 -2.73
C GLY A 382 -14.43 -24.73 -3.37
N ARG A 383 -14.23 -23.45 -3.63
CA ARG A 383 -15.18 -22.63 -4.36
C ARG A 383 -14.41 -21.67 -5.27
N ALA A 384 -14.84 -21.55 -6.52
CA ALA A 384 -14.30 -20.53 -7.42
C ALA A 384 -14.67 -19.13 -6.91
N THR A 385 -13.67 -18.30 -6.60
CA THR A 385 -13.89 -16.99 -6.00
C THR A 385 -13.63 -15.86 -6.97
N ARG A 386 -12.74 -16.09 -7.94
CA ARG A 386 -12.36 -15.05 -8.88
C ARG A 386 -11.93 -15.67 -10.22
N ILE A 387 -12.40 -15.06 -11.28
CA ILE A 387 -11.96 -15.31 -12.64
C ILE A 387 -11.30 -14.03 -13.14
N ALA A 388 -10.02 -14.08 -13.51
CA ALA A 388 -9.33 -12.90 -13.99
C ALA A 388 -9.87 -12.48 -15.38
N PRO A 389 -10.18 -11.19 -15.59
CA PRO A 389 -10.71 -10.71 -16.87
C PRO A 389 -9.63 -10.58 -17.96
N ALA A 390 -8.36 -10.79 -17.62
CA ALA A 390 -7.22 -10.71 -18.52
C ALA A 390 -6.43 -12.00 -18.51
N SER A 391 -5.98 -12.43 -19.69
CA SER A 391 -5.13 -13.60 -19.81
C SER A 391 -3.73 -13.34 -19.23
N ASP A 392 -3.05 -14.39 -18.83
CA ASP A 392 -1.68 -14.33 -18.27
C ASP A 392 -0.67 -13.68 -19.23
N SER A 393 -0.85 -13.83 -20.53
CA SER A 393 0.00 -13.20 -21.53
C SER A 393 -0.07 -11.66 -21.51
N VAL A 394 -1.23 -11.11 -21.17
CA VAL A 394 -1.46 -9.65 -21.04
C VAL A 394 -1.02 -9.16 -19.67
N ALA A 395 -1.29 -9.93 -18.62
CA ALA A 395 -0.96 -9.56 -17.23
C ALA A 395 0.56 -9.56 -16.98
N SER A 396 1.30 -10.44 -17.64
CA SER A 396 2.76 -10.56 -17.48
C SER A 396 3.57 -9.44 -18.12
N GLY A 397 2.93 -8.52 -18.87
CA GLY A 397 3.57 -7.30 -19.38
C GLY A 397 4.84 -7.54 -20.22
N ASN A 398 4.99 -8.71 -20.83
CA ASN A 398 6.18 -9.07 -21.59
C ASN A 398 6.18 -8.40 -22.99
N GLN A 399 6.08 -7.06 -22.98
CA GLN A 399 6.41 -6.23 -24.12
C GLN A 399 7.88 -5.83 -24.05
N ASN A 400 8.77 -6.79 -24.26
CA ASN A 400 10.11 -6.47 -24.68
C ASN A 400 10.23 -6.67 -26.18
N PRO A 401 10.02 -5.62 -27.02
CA PRO A 401 10.32 -5.69 -28.42
C PRO A 401 11.81 -5.37 -28.64
N MET A 402 12.70 -6.01 -27.91
CA MET A 402 14.12 -5.81 -28.14
C MET A 402 14.79 -7.12 -28.54
N GLN A 403 14.97 -7.16 -29.89
CA GLN A 403 16.01 -7.84 -30.63
C GLN A 403 16.01 -9.37 -30.68
N GLY A 404 15.53 -9.82 -31.84
CA GLY A 404 16.08 -10.81 -32.74
C GLY A 404 17.26 -11.65 -32.30
N MET A 405 17.02 -12.59 -31.33
CA MET A 405 17.78 -13.83 -31.28
C MET A 405 16.76 -14.96 -31.24
N PRO A 406 16.84 -15.97 -32.11
CA PRO A 406 16.00 -17.15 -32.01
C PRO A 406 16.39 -17.92 -30.75
N GLN A 407 15.62 -17.76 -29.69
CA GLN A 407 15.72 -18.61 -28.51
C GLN A 407 15.08 -19.96 -28.87
N GLN A 408 15.94 -20.89 -29.18
CA GLN A 408 15.62 -22.26 -29.49
C GLN A 408 15.11 -22.94 -28.20
N GLY A 409 13.84 -23.33 -28.19
CA GLY A 409 13.32 -24.35 -27.27
C GLY A 409 12.53 -23.86 -26.08
N ASN A 410 11.30 -23.46 -26.34
CA ASN A 410 10.15 -23.88 -25.52
C ASN A 410 8.88 -23.68 -26.35
N ASN A 411 8.39 -24.75 -26.93
CA ASN A 411 7.03 -24.83 -27.44
C ASN A 411 6.07 -24.77 -26.23
N LYS A 412 5.89 -23.60 -25.64
CA LYS A 412 4.65 -23.32 -24.92
C LYS A 412 3.60 -23.15 -26.00
N SER A 413 2.64 -24.06 -26.03
CA SER A 413 1.42 -23.94 -26.81
C SER A 413 0.89 -22.52 -26.62
N ASN A 414 0.57 -21.85 -27.75
CA ASN A 414 -0.04 -20.50 -27.78
C ASN A 414 -1.51 -20.55 -27.28
N GLU A 415 -1.81 -21.40 -26.32
CA GLU A 415 -3.14 -21.53 -25.75
C GLU A 415 -3.35 -20.36 -24.79
N VAL A 416 -4.40 -19.60 -25.05
CA VAL A 416 -4.78 -18.48 -24.20
C VAL A 416 -5.47 -19.04 -22.95
N THR A 417 -4.90 -18.73 -21.80
CA THR A 417 -5.42 -19.15 -20.50
C THR A 417 -5.75 -17.95 -19.62
N PHE A 418 -6.73 -18.14 -18.76
CA PHE A 418 -7.18 -17.13 -17.79
C PHE A 418 -6.98 -17.65 -16.38
N PRO A 419 -6.34 -16.89 -15.50
CA PRO A 419 -6.17 -17.26 -14.11
C PRO A 419 -7.51 -17.33 -13.36
N VAL A 420 -7.72 -18.43 -12.67
CA VAL A 420 -8.87 -18.64 -11.77
C VAL A 420 -8.36 -18.93 -10.37
N GLU A 421 -8.93 -18.24 -9.39
CA GLU A 421 -8.65 -18.45 -7.97
C GLU A 421 -9.78 -19.25 -7.32
N ILE A 422 -9.41 -20.36 -6.67
CA ILE A 422 -10.33 -21.27 -5.97
C ILE A 422 -9.98 -21.22 -4.49
N GLU A 423 -10.88 -20.72 -3.65
CA GLU A 423 -10.69 -20.74 -2.20
C GLU A 423 -10.97 -22.14 -1.65
N VAL A 424 -10.04 -22.65 -0.85
CA VAL A 424 -10.19 -23.93 -0.16
C VAL A 424 -11.17 -23.77 0.99
N THR A 425 -12.24 -24.57 0.97
CA THR A 425 -13.29 -24.57 1.99
C THR A 425 -13.27 -25.89 2.77
N GLY A 426 -13.46 -25.82 4.09
CA GLY A 426 -13.47 -27.03 4.93
C GLY A 426 -12.11 -27.42 5.49
N ASP A 427 -11.87 -28.72 5.59
CA ASP A 427 -10.64 -29.28 6.16
C ASP A 427 -9.44 -28.99 5.26
N LYS A 428 -8.30 -28.66 5.88
CA LYS A 428 -7.03 -28.32 5.22
C LYS A 428 -5.89 -29.23 5.66
N GLU A 429 -6.21 -30.24 6.48
CA GLU A 429 -5.20 -31.11 7.05
C GLU A 429 -4.46 -31.90 5.95
N GLY A 430 -3.14 -31.81 5.96
CA GLY A 430 -2.30 -32.48 4.96
C GLY A 430 -2.08 -31.69 3.67
N LEU A 431 -2.71 -30.51 3.48
CA LEU A 431 -2.42 -29.66 2.34
C LEU A 431 -1.08 -28.96 2.52
N LEU A 432 -0.25 -29.01 1.48
CA LEU A 432 1.07 -28.39 1.46
C LEU A 432 1.05 -27.13 0.59
N LEU A 433 1.60 -26.03 1.10
CA LEU A 433 1.84 -24.81 0.32
C LEU A 433 2.82 -25.11 -0.83
N GLY A 434 2.51 -24.63 -2.03
CA GLY A 434 3.28 -24.92 -3.23
C GLY A 434 2.98 -26.29 -3.83
N GLY A 435 2.09 -27.08 -3.22
CA GLY A 435 1.68 -28.39 -3.72
C GLY A 435 0.77 -28.27 -4.93
N SER A 436 0.86 -29.26 -5.85
CA SER A 436 -0.05 -29.34 -6.99
C SER A 436 -1.39 -29.91 -6.58
N ALA A 437 -2.45 -29.32 -7.11
CA ALA A 437 -3.83 -29.76 -6.96
C ALA A 437 -4.46 -30.02 -8.33
N ARG A 438 -5.18 -31.13 -8.46
CA ARG A 438 -6.10 -31.37 -9.57
C ARG A 438 -7.49 -31.01 -9.11
N ALA A 439 -8.05 -29.97 -9.67
CA ALA A 439 -9.35 -29.42 -9.31
C ALA A 439 -10.38 -29.69 -10.41
N GLU A 440 -11.56 -30.05 -9.98
CA GLU A 440 -12.74 -30.23 -10.81
C GLU A 440 -13.76 -29.17 -10.43
N ILE A 441 -13.96 -28.20 -11.33
CA ILE A 441 -14.90 -27.09 -11.16
C ILE A 441 -16.24 -27.54 -11.71
N ILE A 442 -17.25 -27.64 -10.86
CA ILE A 442 -18.58 -28.10 -11.23
C ILE A 442 -19.36 -26.90 -11.76
N THR A 443 -19.51 -26.84 -13.09
CA THR A 443 -20.13 -25.72 -13.80
C THR A 443 -21.64 -25.81 -13.87
N ALA A 444 -22.15 -27.03 -13.91
CA ALA A 444 -23.57 -27.31 -13.84
C ALA A 444 -23.82 -28.60 -13.09
N GLU A 445 -24.87 -28.66 -12.28
CA GLU A 445 -25.24 -29.83 -11.50
C GLU A 445 -26.76 -29.94 -11.40
N ALA A 446 -27.28 -31.10 -11.72
CA ALA A 446 -28.67 -31.47 -11.51
C ALA A 446 -28.74 -32.81 -10.73
N LYS A 447 -28.87 -32.72 -9.41
CA LYS A 447 -28.76 -33.88 -8.49
C LYS A 447 -29.91 -34.87 -8.57
N ASP A 448 -31.12 -34.37 -8.78
CA ASP A 448 -32.36 -35.16 -8.73
C ASP A 448 -33.05 -35.19 -10.10
N ALA A 449 -32.29 -35.09 -11.19
CA ALA A 449 -32.80 -35.15 -12.55
C ALA A 449 -32.60 -36.51 -13.15
N LEU A 450 -33.44 -36.86 -14.11
CA LEU A 450 -33.27 -38.07 -14.91
C LEU A 450 -32.10 -37.88 -15.85
N ASN A 451 -31.21 -38.85 -15.87
CA ASN A 451 -30.09 -38.90 -16.78
C ASN A 451 -30.50 -39.64 -18.06
N VAL A 452 -30.29 -39.01 -19.22
CA VAL A 452 -30.46 -39.59 -20.54
C VAL A 452 -29.28 -39.19 -21.44
N PRO A 453 -28.86 -40.04 -22.39
CA PRO A 453 -27.81 -39.67 -23.33
C PRO A 453 -28.16 -38.40 -24.11
N LEU A 454 -27.16 -37.58 -24.38
CA LEU A 454 -27.34 -36.33 -25.12
C LEU A 454 -27.90 -36.58 -26.52
N ASP A 455 -27.45 -37.66 -27.17
CA ASP A 455 -27.87 -38.08 -28.50
C ASP A 455 -29.33 -38.59 -28.58
N ALA A 456 -29.91 -38.93 -27.43
CA ALA A 456 -31.32 -39.35 -27.34
C ALA A 456 -32.31 -38.17 -27.38
N VAL A 457 -31.83 -36.96 -27.19
CA VAL A 457 -32.67 -35.75 -27.13
C VAL A 457 -32.63 -35.01 -28.46
N TYR A 458 -33.78 -34.82 -29.08
CA TYR A 458 -33.90 -34.13 -30.36
C TYR A 458 -34.94 -32.97 -30.29
N GLY A 459 -34.98 -32.15 -31.33
CA GLY A 459 -35.88 -31.00 -31.39
C GLY A 459 -35.18 -29.66 -31.08
N GLU A 460 -35.92 -28.57 -31.20
CA GLU A 460 -35.43 -27.24 -30.92
C GLU A 460 -35.48 -26.92 -29.42
N ASP A 461 -34.74 -25.90 -28.97
CA ASP A 461 -34.57 -25.55 -27.54
C ASP A 461 -35.87 -25.39 -26.74
N SER A 462 -36.95 -24.99 -27.41
CA SER A 462 -38.29 -24.82 -26.78
C SER A 462 -39.16 -26.08 -26.80
N ASP A 463 -38.84 -27.10 -27.65
CA ASP A 463 -39.64 -28.30 -27.87
C ASP A 463 -38.73 -29.52 -28.01
N LYS A 464 -37.97 -29.81 -26.97
CA LYS A 464 -37.10 -30.99 -26.92
C LYS A 464 -37.92 -32.21 -26.58
N LYS A 465 -37.61 -33.32 -27.28
CA LYS A 465 -38.33 -34.57 -27.21
C LYS A 465 -37.36 -35.73 -27.08
N VAL A 466 -37.85 -36.82 -26.56
CA VAL A 466 -37.18 -38.13 -26.52
C VAL A 466 -38.13 -39.21 -27.01
N LEU A 467 -37.58 -40.22 -27.63
CA LEU A 467 -38.33 -41.43 -27.94
C LEU A 467 -38.17 -42.43 -26.80
N VAL A 468 -39.26 -42.98 -26.35
CA VAL A 468 -39.31 -43.91 -25.23
C VAL A 468 -40.02 -45.18 -25.66
N LEU A 469 -39.50 -46.32 -25.28
CA LEU A 469 -40.21 -47.59 -25.40
C LEU A 469 -41.19 -47.73 -24.23
N ALA A 470 -42.46 -47.48 -24.47
CA ALA A 470 -43.53 -47.66 -23.48
C ALA A 470 -43.83 -49.15 -23.34
N THR A 471 -43.43 -49.73 -22.22
CA THR A 471 -43.61 -51.17 -21.94
C THR A 471 -44.84 -51.41 -21.07
N ASP A 472 -45.66 -52.36 -21.46
CA ASP A 472 -46.81 -52.83 -20.67
C ASP A 472 -46.37 -53.94 -19.69
N GLY A 473 -46.28 -53.59 -18.40
CA GLY A 473 -45.99 -54.52 -17.32
C GLY A 473 -44.52 -54.61 -16.89
N ASP A 474 -44.19 -55.68 -16.17
CA ASP A 474 -42.90 -55.96 -15.58
C ASP A 474 -41.86 -56.58 -16.55
N ASP A 475 -42.30 -57.11 -17.67
CA ASP A 475 -41.47 -57.69 -18.72
C ASP A 475 -41.11 -56.63 -19.77
N ALA A 476 -40.17 -55.78 -19.44
CA ALA A 476 -39.75 -54.65 -20.27
C ALA A 476 -39.04 -55.05 -21.60
N THR A 477 -39.30 -56.20 -22.17
CA THR A 477 -38.63 -56.75 -23.39
C THR A 477 -39.23 -56.26 -24.69
N SER A 478 -40.45 -55.69 -24.65
CA SER A 478 -41.13 -55.12 -25.82
C SER A 478 -42.06 -54.00 -25.40
N GLY A 479 -42.30 -53.06 -26.30
CA GLY A 479 -43.17 -51.92 -26.01
C GLY A 479 -43.44 -51.04 -27.23
N THR A 480 -44.33 -50.07 -27.07
CA THR A 480 -44.68 -49.12 -28.14
C THR A 480 -43.74 -47.94 -28.09
N VAL A 481 -43.23 -47.53 -29.25
CA VAL A 481 -42.41 -46.32 -29.36
C VAL A 481 -43.30 -45.08 -29.18
N GLU A 482 -43.05 -44.33 -28.14
CA GLU A 482 -43.78 -43.08 -27.84
C GLU A 482 -42.85 -41.87 -27.87
N GLU A 483 -43.33 -40.78 -28.41
CA GLU A 483 -42.67 -39.48 -28.33
C GLU A 483 -43.08 -38.78 -27.03
N ARG A 484 -42.12 -38.33 -26.23
CA ARG A 484 -42.36 -37.59 -24.99
C ARG A 484 -41.63 -36.27 -24.96
N SER A 485 -42.35 -35.18 -24.60
CA SER A 485 -41.76 -33.87 -24.43
C SER A 485 -40.97 -33.78 -23.13
N VAL A 486 -39.77 -33.23 -23.21
CA VAL A 486 -38.87 -33.09 -22.07
C VAL A 486 -38.29 -31.68 -21.99
N LYS A 487 -37.97 -31.24 -20.77
CA LYS A 487 -37.13 -30.04 -20.55
C LYS A 487 -35.78 -30.46 -20.01
N THR A 488 -34.74 -30.04 -20.70
CA THR A 488 -33.37 -30.36 -20.31
C THR A 488 -32.83 -29.33 -19.35
N GLY A 489 -31.84 -29.72 -18.56
CA GLY A 489 -31.10 -28.90 -17.62
C GLY A 489 -29.58 -28.96 -17.86
N ALA A 490 -28.83 -29.28 -16.83
CA ALA A 490 -27.39 -29.52 -16.93
C ALA A 490 -27.07 -30.63 -17.90
N SER A 491 -26.04 -30.50 -18.71
CA SER A 491 -25.54 -31.51 -19.62
C SER A 491 -24.02 -31.57 -19.59
N ASN A 492 -23.46 -32.70 -19.87
CA ASN A 492 -22.05 -32.92 -20.15
C ASN A 492 -21.87 -33.46 -21.57
N ASP A 493 -20.67 -33.92 -21.90
CA ASP A 493 -20.34 -34.43 -23.24
C ASP A 493 -21.09 -35.74 -23.61
N VAL A 494 -21.71 -36.43 -22.66
CA VAL A 494 -22.35 -37.75 -22.84
C VAL A 494 -23.84 -37.69 -22.50
N ASP A 495 -24.19 -37.03 -21.42
CA ASP A 495 -25.50 -37.11 -20.80
C ASP A 495 -26.15 -35.74 -20.62
N VAL A 496 -27.46 -35.71 -20.60
CA VAL A 496 -28.25 -34.51 -20.28
C VAL A 496 -29.28 -34.82 -19.19
N ALA A 497 -29.40 -33.88 -18.24
CA ALA A 497 -30.41 -33.94 -17.20
C ALA A 497 -31.80 -33.55 -17.73
N VAL A 498 -32.77 -34.38 -17.57
CA VAL A 498 -34.17 -34.02 -17.79
C VAL A 498 -34.76 -33.53 -16.46
N THR A 499 -35.07 -32.24 -16.40
CA THR A 499 -35.56 -31.58 -15.19
C THR A 499 -37.07 -31.61 -15.04
N SER A 500 -37.81 -31.70 -16.15
CA SER A 500 -39.26 -31.84 -16.17
C SER A 500 -39.74 -32.40 -17.51
N GLY A 501 -40.93 -33.01 -17.52
CA GLY A 501 -41.53 -33.59 -18.70
C GLY A 501 -42.31 -34.86 -18.35
N GLU A 502 -42.63 -35.63 -19.38
CA GLU A 502 -43.39 -36.87 -19.24
C GLU A 502 -42.52 -38.13 -18.99
N LEU A 503 -41.18 -37.94 -18.95
CA LEU A 503 -40.22 -39.03 -18.70
C LEU A 503 -40.23 -39.42 -17.22
N LYS A 504 -40.15 -40.72 -16.97
CA LYS A 504 -40.12 -41.30 -15.62
C LYS A 504 -38.87 -42.15 -15.42
N PRO A 505 -38.39 -42.30 -14.14
CA PRO A 505 -37.32 -43.24 -13.85
C PRO A 505 -37.71 -44.67 -14.28
N GLY A 506 -36.80 -45.35 -14.95
CA GLY A 506 -37.02 -46.68 -15.50
C GLY A 506 -37.72 -46.70 -16.85
N ASP A 507 -37.94 -45.55 -17.49
CA ASP A 507 -38.32 -45.51 -18.89
C ASP A 507 -37.10 -45.86 -19.75
N ILE A 508 -37.34 -46.62 -20.83
CA ILE A 508 -36.31 -47.04 -21.77
C ILE A 508 -36.27 -45.99 -22.89
N VAL A 509 -35.21 -45.19 -22.92
CA VAL A 509 -35.01 -44.10 -23.88
C VAL A 509 -34.22 -44.64 -25.07
N ILE A 510 -34.62 -44.29 -26.28
CA ILE A 510 -33.96 -44.66 -27.53
C ILE A 510 -32.86 -43.67 -27.83
N ASN A 511 -31.61 -44.12 -27.95
CA ASN A 511 -30.43 -43.28 -28.07
C ASN A 511 -30.30 -42.59 -29.44
N TRP A 512 -30.84 -43.22 -30.50
CA TRP A 512 -30.75 -42.73 -31.89
C TRP A 512 -32.14 -42.43 -32.43
N PRO A 513 -32.79 -41.35 -32.05
CA PRO A 513 -34.17 -41.05 -32.43
C PRO A 513 -34.38 -40.99 -33.94
N GLU A 514 -33.38 -40.57 -34.71
CA GLU A 514 -33.48 -40.46 -36.19
C GLU A 514 -33.81 -41.79 -36.87
N GLU A 515 -33.38 -42.91 -36.29
CA GLU A 515 -33.62 -44.24 -36.85
C GLU A 515 -35.01 -44.81 -36.49
N TYR A 516 -35.63 -44.24 -35.43
CA TYR A 516 -36.88 -44.78 -34.88
C TYR A 516 -38.04 -43.76 -34.92
N GLN A 517 -37.87 -42.54 -35.42
CA GLN A 517 -38.95 -41.54 -35.51
C GLN A 517 -40.12 -41.99 -36.37
N ASP A 518 -39.84 -42.68 -37.49
CA ASP A 518 -40.86 -43.17 -38.41
C ASP A 518 -41.66 -44.33 -37.81
N ARG A 519 -41.21 -44.89 -36.67
CA ARG A 519 -41.80 -46.03 -35.98
C ARG A 519 -42.60 -45.66 -34.74
N VAL A 520 -42.86 -44.39 -34.54
CA VAL A 520 -43.71 -43.92 -33.42
C VAL A 520 -45.10 -44.51 -33.54
N GLY A 521 -45.53 -45.17 -32.47
CA GLY A 521 -46.79 -45.94 -32.42
C GLY A 521 -46.66 -47.40 -32.79
N GLU A 522 -45.47 -47.87 -33.21
CA GLU A 522 -45.20 -49.30 -33.49
C GLU A 522 -44.69 -50.02 -32.23
N ASN A 523 -44.94 -51.32 -32.18
CA ASN A 523 -44.40 -52.21 -31.14
C ASN A 523 -42.98 -52.64 -31.56
N VAL A 524 -41.99 -52.42 -30.71
CA VAL A 524 -40.59 -52.76 -30.93
C VAL A 524 -40.10 -53.64 -29.79
N GLU A 525 -39.36 -54.71 -30.15
CA GLU A 525 -38.79 -55.66 -29.20
C GLU A 525 -37.32 -55.36 -28.96
N ILE A 526 -36.83 -55.51 -27.72
CA ILE A 526 -35.42 -55.42 -27.39
C ILE A 526 -34.73 -56.74 -27.74
N THR A 527 -33.84 -56.69 -28.69
CA THR A 527 -33.10 -57.85 -29.19
C THR A 527 -31.74 -58.03 -28.49
N ASP A 528 -31.42 -57.22 -27.52
CA ASP A 528 -30.18 -57.30 -26.74
C ASP A 528 -30.22 -58.48 -25.77
N PRO A 529 -29.38 -59.56 -25.95
CA PRO A 529 -29.33 -60.69 -25.05
C PRO A 529 -28.83 -60.34 -23.63
N ASN A 530 -28.23 -59.18 -23.44
CA ASN A 530 -27.74 -58.71 -22.15
C ASN A 530 -28.70 -57.72 -21.46
N PHE A 531 -29.88 -57.49 -22.06
CA PHE A 531 -30.89 -56.65 -21.45
C PHE A 531 -31.32 -57.20 -20.09
N ASN A 532 -31.26 -56.36 -19.07
CA ASN A 532 -31.66 -56.79 -17.74
C ASN A 532 -32.91 -55.98 -17.28
N PRO A 533 -34.10 -56.63 -17.27
CA PRO A 533 -35.35 -56.01 -16.81
C PRO A 533 -35.30 -55.53 -15.36
N ASP A 534 -34.42 -56.14 -14.54
CA ASP A 534 -34.25 -55.71 -13.14
C ASP A 534 -33.74 -54.29 -13.01
N GLN A 535 -32.92 -53.77 -13.96
CA GLN A 535 -32.47 -52.41 -13.97
C GLN A 535 -33.64 -51.42 -14.12
N VAL A 536 -34.59 -51.72 -14.98
CA VAL A 536 -35.81 -50.92 -15.17
C VAL A 536 -36.62 -50.88 -13.88
N ARG A 537 -36.77 -52.04 -13.24
CA ARG A 537 -37.50 -52.18 -11.97
C ARG A 537 -36.79 -51.43 -10.82
N GLU A 538 -35.50 -51.59 -10.69
CA GLU A 538 -34.70 -50.88 -9.67
C GLU A 538 -34.78 -49.36 -9.83
N ALA A 539 -34.70 -48.85 -11.07
CA ALA A 539 -34.83 -47.41 -11.35
C ALA A 539 -36.21 -46.86 -10.93
N ARG A 540 -37.28 -47.65 -11.14
CA ARG A 540 -38.65 -47.31 -10.70
C ARG A 540 -38.78 -47.34 -9.17
N GLU A 541 -38.28 -48.36 -8.48
CA GLU A 541 -38.35 -48.51 -7.02
C GLU A 541 -37.51 -47.48 -6.26
N LYS A 542 -36.35 -47.08 -6.79
CA LYS A 542 -35.45 -46.09 -6.15
C LYS A 542 -36.17 -44.76 -5.93
N LYS A 543 -37.03 -44.35 -6.85
CA LYS A 543 -37.86 -43.12 -6.72
C LYS A 543 -38.88 -43.24 -5.57
N GLU A 544 -39.56 -44.41 -5.45
CA GLU A 544 -40.58 -44.61 -4.42
C GLU A 544 -39.97 -44.50 -3.01
N ARG A 545 -38.78 -45.09 -2.80
CA ARG A 545 -38.03 -44.98 -1.53
C ARG A 545 -37.61 -43.56 -1.21
N THR A 546 -37.12 -42.81 -2.19
CA THR A 546 -36.69 -41.40 -1.99
C THR A 546 -37.89 -40.53 -1.66
N THR A 547 -39.02 -40.69 -2.34
CA THR A 547 -40.26 -39.95 -2.10
C THR A 547 -40.85 -40.27 -0.72
N ALA A 548 -40.82 -41.53 -0.30
CA ALA A 548 -41.29 -41.95 1.02
C ALA A 548 -40.42 -41.36 2.15
N THR A 549 -39.11 -41.32 1.99
CA THR A 549 -38.18 -40.77 2.98
C THR A 549 -38.36 -39.25 3.16
N VAL A 550 -38.56 -38.52 2.07
CA VAL A 550 -38.80 -37.07 2.10
C VAL A 550 -40.14 -36.74 2.79
N THR A 551 -41.19 -37.56 2.52
CA THR A 551 -42.50 -37.35 3.14
C THR A 551 -42.47 -37.62 4.66
N VAL A 552 -41.74 -38.66 5.11
CA VAL A 552 -41.57 -38.96 6.54
C VAL A 552 -40.77 -37.91 7.25
N THR A 553 -39.74 -37.36 6.62
CA THR A 553 -38.89 -36.31 7.23
C THR A 553 -39.65 -34.97 7.32
N SER A 554 -40.46 -34.63 6.32
CA SER A 554 -41.25 -33.39 6.34
C SER A 554 -42.38 -33.47 7.36
N THR A 555 -43.06 -34.62 7.53
CA THR A 555 -44.09 -34.81 8.55
C THR A 555 -43.50 -34.80 9.98
N ARG A 556 -42.29 -35.32 10.17
CA ARG A 556 -41.61 -35.28 11.47
C ARG A 556 -41.18 -33.89 11.87
N ARG A 557 -40.70 -33.08 10.91
CA ARG A 557 -40.32 -31.66 11.15
C ARG A 557 -41.51 -30.77 11.40
N ALA A 558 -42.69 -31.07 10.82
CA ALA A 558 -43.94 -30.36 11.10
C ALA A 558 -44.53 -30.73 12.49
N ALA A 559 -44.25 -31.94 13.01
CA ALA A 559 -44.69 -32.37 14.34
C ALA A 559 -43.80 -31.84 15.49
N GLU A 560 -42.51 -31.59 15.24
CA GLU A 560 -41.58 -31.04 16.22
C GLU A 560 -41.63 -29.52 16.33
N GLY A 561 -42.29 -28.81 15.40
CA GLY A 561 -42.51 -27.37 15.42
C GLY A 561 -43.76 -26.88 16.19
N GLN A 562 -44.49 -27.80 16.84
CA GLN A 562 -45.72 -27.50 17.61
C GLN A 562 -45.63 -27.89 19.09
N GLN A 563 -44.44 -27.94 19.68
CA GLN A 563 -44.30 -28.07 21.15
C GLN A 563 -43.54 -26.85 21.70
#